data_0b86795f3ec51b81470701f92c79a882
#
_entry.id   0b86795f3ec51b81470701f92c79a882
#
_cell.length_a   1.000
_cell.length_b   1.000
_cell.length_c   1.000
_cell.angle_alpha   90.00
_cell.angle_beta   90.00
_cell.angle_gamma   90.00
#
_symmetry.space_group_name_H-M   'P 1'
#
loop_
_entity.id
_entity.type
_entity.pdbx_description
1 polymer ?
#
loop_
_entity_poly.entity_id
_entity_poly.type
_entity_poly.pdbx_seq_one_letter_code
_entity_poly.pdbx_strand_id
1 'polypeptide(L)'
;ELLTDANGAVVGVKATGSTGETITVNAKAVVLTTGGFGANLDMVTEYKPELKGFMTTNAAGAQGQGIEMATAVGADTVDMDQIQIHPTVEANTAALITEGLRGDGAVLINAEGKRFIDEVGTRDVVSAAEIAQTGSYSWLVVDQAMVDASSVIQGYIKKGYTVTGQTYEELAKAMGVDEAAFAETMKTWNGYVEAKNDPDFGRTSFANPLNTAPYYAVKVTAGVHHTMGGLKINANTEVLNEKGEVIPGLFAAGEVTGG
;
A
#
# COMPACT_ATOMS: atom_id res chain seq x y z
N GLU A 1 -12.20 1.52 -25.00
CA GLU A 1 -13.44 2.26 -25.25
C GLU A 1 -14.64 1.35 -25.03
N LEU A 2 -15.68 1.82 -24.31
CA LEU A 2 -16.98 1.17 -24.23
C LEU A 2 -17.82 1.55 -25.47
N LEU A 3 -18.54 0.59 -26.00
CA LEU A 3 -19.45 0.80 -27.12
C LEU A 3 -20.87 0.94 -26.58
N THR A 4 -21.59 1.97 -27.06
CA THR A 4 -22.98 2.23 -26.67
C THR A 4 -23.91 2.18 -27.88
N ASP A 5 -25.16 1.79 -27.65
CA ASP A 5 -26.23 1.89 -28.65
C ASP A 5 -26.86 3.31 -28.67
N ALA A 6 -27.85 3.51 -29.53
CA ALA A 6 -28.54 4.79 -29.67
C ALA A 6 -29.31 5.23 -28.40
N ASN A 7 -29.54 4.34 -27.45
CA ASN A 7 -30.24 4.59 -26.18
C ASN A 7 -29.25 4.79 -25.02
N GLY A 8 -27.93 4.73 -25.28
CA GLY A 8 -26.88 4.84 -24.26
C GLY A 8 -26.58 3.55 -23.49
N ALA A 9 -27.17 2.42 -23.86
CA ALA A 9 -26.83 1.14 -23.26
C ALA A 9 -25.46 0.65 -23.76
N VAL A 10 -24.63 0.11 -22.84
CA VAL A 10 -23.36 -0.47 -23.17
C VAL A 10 -23.56 -1.84 -23.84
N VAL A 11 -23.04 -1.98 -25.06
CA VAL A 11 -23.26 -3.14 -25.94
C VAL A 11 -21.95 -3.82 -26.37
N GLY A 12 -20.83 -3.43 -25.78
CA GLY A 12 -19.54 -4.03 -26.08
C GLY A 12 -18.34 -3.18 -25.73
N VAL A 13 -17.18 -3.63 -26.19
CA VAL A 13 -15.89 -2.94 -26.02
C VAL A 13 -15.12 -2.91 -27.33
N LYS A 14 -14.32 -1.86 -27.47
CA LYS A 14 -13.33 -1.73 -28.53
C LYS A 14 -11.95 -1.63 -27.91
N ALA A 15 -11.05 -2.48 -28.34
CA ALA A 15 -9.68 -2.54 -27.85
C ALA A 15 -8.70 -2.41 -29.03
N THR A 16 -7.47 -2.04 -28.71
CA THR A 16 -6.33 -2.09 -29.62
C THR A 16 -5.46 -3.25 -29.22
N GLY A 17 -5.24 -4.18 -30.14
CA GLY A 17 -4.35 -5.33 -29.92
C GLY A 17 -2.87 -4.92 -29.94
N SER A 18 -1.99 -5.85 -29.55
CA SER A 18 -0.55 -5.61 -29.43
C SER A 18 0.15 -5.25 -30.74
N THR A 19 -0.44 -5.64 -31.86
CA THR A 19 0.06 -5.33 -33.23
C THR A 19 -0.62 -4.09 -33.84
N GLY A 20 -1.47 -3.40 -33.09
CA GLY A 20 -2.18 -2.19 -33.52
C GLY A 20 -3.52 -2.45 -34.18
N GLU A 21 -3.96 -3.70 -34.29
CA GLU A 21 -5.27 -4.06 -34.83
C GLU A 21 -6.41 -3.62 -33.90
N THR A 22 -7.52 -3.23 -34.46
CA THR A 22 -8.75 -2.92 -33.71
C THR A 22 -9.54 -4.20 -33.46
N ILE A 23 -9.82 -4.50 -32.21
CA ILE A 23 -10.64 -5.61 -31.77
C ILE A 23 -11.97 -5.06 -31.25
N THR A 24 -13.08 -5.48 -31.86
CA THR A 24 -14.43 -5.10 -31.44
C THR A 24 -15.15 -6.33 -30.90
N VAL A 25 -15.61 -6.25 -29.67
CA VAL A 25 -16.37 -7.31 -29.00
C VAL A 25 -17.78 -6.79 -28.69
N ASN A 26 -18.80 -7.35 -29.34
CA ASN A 26 -20.17 -7.07 -29.00
C ASN A 26 -20.62 -7.98 -27.85
N ALA A 27 -21.28 -7.43 -26.86
CA ALA A 27 -21.70 -8.15 -25.65
C ALA A 27 -23.06 -7.67 -25.18
N LYS A 28 -23.78 -8.52 -24.47
CA LYS A 28 -25.06 -8.16 -23.81
C LYS A 28 -24.82 -7.36 -22.53
N ALA A 29 -23.63 -7.50 -21.93
CA ALA A 29 -23.19 -6.79 -20.75
C ALA A 29 -21.66 -6.72 -20.73
N VAL A 30 -21.13 -5.67 -20.13
CA VAL A 30 -19.71 -5.48 -19.86
C VAL A 30 -19.54 -5.34 -18.34
N VAL A 31 -18.59 -6.10 -17.78
CA VAL A 31 -18.22 -6.03 -16.37
C VAL A 31 -16.80 -5.47 -16.27
N LEU A 32 -16.65 -4.30 -15.65
CA LEU A 32 -15.35 -3.68 -15.39
C LEU A 32 -14.77 -4.22 -14.08
N THR A 33 -13.60 -4.85 -14.17
CA THR A 33 -12.81 -5.36 -13.03
C THR A 33 -11.33 -4.97 -13.20
N THR A 34 -11.11 -3.76 -13.66
CA THR A 34 -9.82 -3.27 -14.16
C THR A 34 -8.87 -2.80 -13.06
N GLY A 35 -9.29 -2.89 -11.80
CA GLY A 35 -8.55 -2.31 -10.68
C GLY A 35 -8.69 -0.79 -10.58
N GLY A 36 -7.97 -0.20 -9.64
CA GLY A 36 -7.97 1.23 -9.38
C GLY A 36 -7.00 2.03 -10.24
N PHE A 37 -6.62 3.20 -9.73
CA PHE A 37 -5.71 4.13 -10.42
C PHE A 37 -4.41 4.42 -9.65
N GLY A 38 -4.06 3.57 -8.67
CA GLY A 38 -2.92 3.80 -7.77
C GLY A 38 -1.54 3.83 -8.44
N ALA A 39 -1.38 3.39 -9.69
CA ALA A 39 -0.15 3.54 -10.47
C ALA A 39 -0.16 4.75 -11.41
N ASN A 40 -1.30 5.43 -11.56
CA ASN A 40 -1.39 6.70 -12.28
C ASN A 40 -1.16 7.86 -11.31
N LEU A 41 0.12 8.20 -11.07
CA LEU A 41 0.47 9.22 -10.07
C LEU A 41 0.00 10.63 -10.46
N ASP A 42 -0.27 10.90 -11.73
CA ASP A 42 -0.88 12.15 -12.16
C ASP A 42 -2.34 12.22 -11.69
N MET A 43 -3.11 11.15 -11.92
CA MET A 43 -4.49 11.03 -11.44
C MET A 43 -4.56 11.01 -9.91
N VAL A 44 -3.62 10.31 -9.24
CA VAL A 44 -3.50 10.34 -7.77
C VAL A 44 -3.31 11.76 -7.26
N THR A 45 -2.40 12.53 -7.86
CA THR A 45 -2.13 13.92 -7.43
C THR A 45 -3.20 14.92 -7.84
N GLU A 46 -4.00 14.63 -8.86
CA GLU A 46 -5.19 15.40 -9.21
C GLU A 46 -6.24 15.34 -8.09
N TYR A 47 -6.54 14.14 -7.59
CA TYR A 47 -7.52 13.96 -6.53
C TYR A 47 -6.96 14.19 -5.12
N LYS A 48 -5.65 13.98 -4.91
CA LYS A 48 -5.00 14.11 -3.61
C LYS A 48 -3.60 14.74 -3.75
N PRO A 49 -3.53 16.08 -3.89
CA PRO A 49 -2.27 16.80 -4.20
C PRO A 49 -1.12 16.59 -3.22
N GLU A 50 -1.43 16.28 -1.95
CA GLU A 50 -0.43 16.01 -0.93
C GLU A 50 0.38 14.72 -1.18
N LEU A 51 -0.10 13.83 -2.07
CA LEU A 51 0.61 12.61 -2.45
C LEU A 51 1.62 12.81 -3.60
N LYS A 52 1.85 14.07 -4.00
CA LYS A 52 2.84 14.37 -5.03
C LYS A 52 4.24 13.90 -4.60
N GLY A 53 4.86 13.05 -5.43
CA GLY A 53 6.20 12.50 -5.19
C GLY A 53 6.21 11.20 -4.39
N PHE A 54 5.07 10.70 -3.95
CA PHE A 54 4.99 9.38 -3.33
C PHE A 54 5.26 8.27 -4.35
N MET A 55 5.85 7.19 -3.87
CA MET A 55 5.95 5.94 -4.63
C MET A 55 4.62 5.17 -4.58
N THR A 56 4.48 4.15 -5.42
CA THR A 56 3.30 3.29 -5.41
C THR A 56 3.68 1.82 -5.38
N THR A 57 2.94 1.03 -4.61
CA THR A 57 3.06 -0.44 -4.60
C THR A 57 2.25 -1.11 -5.71
N ASN A 58 1.50 -0.33 -6.47
CA ASN A 58 0.59 -0.85 -7.49
C ASN A 58 1.36 -1.41 -8.70
N ALA A 59 0.79 -2.45 -9.31
CA ALA A 59 1.23 -2.89 -10.63
C ALA A 59 1.05 -1.77 -11.65
N ALA A 60 1.98 -1.66 -12.62
CA ALA A 60 1.99 -0.59 -13.62
C ALA A 60 0.69 -0.47 -14.45
N GLY A 61 -0.15 -1.51 -14.48
CA GLY A 61 -1.44 -1.50 -15.17
C GLY A 61 -2.59 -0.85 -14.40
N ALA A 62 -2.40 -0.50 -13.11
CA ALA A 62 -3.44 0.15 -12.30
C ALA A 62 -3.52 1.65 -12.62
N GLN A 63 -3.95 1.98 -13.84
CA GLN A 63 -3.93 3.33 -14.43
C GLN A 63 -5.27 4.06 -14.40
N GLY A 64 -6.35 3.44 -13.88
CA GLY A 64 -7.67 4.05 -13.86
C GLY A 64 -8.44 3.99 -15.18
N GLN A 65 -7.94 3.26 -16.18
CA GLN A 65 -8.55 3.21 -17.52
C GLN A 65 -10.02 2.76 -17.52
N GLY A 66 -10.41 1.84 -16.61
CA GLY A 66 -11.81 1.42 -16.48
C GLY A 66 -12.72 2.54 -15.98
N ILE A 67 -12.21 3.36 -15.06
CA ILE A 67 -12.93 4.55 -14.57
C ILE A 67 -13.09 5.56 -15.71
N GLU A 68 -12.01 5.88 -16.43
CA GLU A 68 -12.05 6.80 -17.57
C GLU A 68 -13.02 6.34 -18.67
N MET A 69 -13.01 5.04 -19.00
CA MET A 69 -13.93 4.50 -19.99
C MET A 69 -15.39 4.60 -19.58
N ALA A 70 -15.68 4.36 -18.31
CA ALA A 70 -17.05 4.42 -17.79
C ALA A 70 -17.54 5.87 -17.66
N THR A 71 -16.73 6.78 -17.19
CA THR A 71 -17.07 8.21 -17.11
C THR A 71 -17.29 8.82 -18.49
N ALA A 72 -16.59 8.34 -19.52
CA ALA A 72 -16.81 8.76 -20.90
C ALA A 72 -18.20 8.39 -21.45
N VAL A 73 -18.89 7.40 -20.85
CA VAL A 73 -20.27 7.02 -21.17
C VAL A 73 -21.28 7.49 -20.11
N GLY A 74 -20.88 8.38 -19.22
CA GLY A 74 -21.73 9.06 -18.25
C GLY A 74 -21.79 8.43 -16.86
N ALA A 75 -20.89 7.51 -16.52
CA ALA A 75 -20.80 6.97 -15.16
C ALA A 75 -20.38 8.03 -14.15
N ASP A 76 -20.99 7.96 -12.96
CA ASP A 76 -20.63 8.74 -11.78
C ASP A 76 -19.51 8.05 -11.00
N THR A 77 -18.74 8.83 -10.26
CA THR A 77 -17.68 8.37 -9.37
C THR A 77 -17.92 8.83 -7.94
N VAL A 78 -17.33 8.14 -6.98
CA VAL A 78 -17.44 8.46 -5.55
C VAL A 78 -16.09 8.29 -4.88
N ASP A 79 -15.80 9.11 -3.86
CA ASP A 79 -14.63 8.99 -2.97
C ASP A 79 -13.26 8.97 -3.67
N MET A 80 -13.13 9.64 -4.82
CA MET A 80 -11.90 9.64 -5.62
C MET A 80 -10.67 10.19 -4.89
N ASP A 81 -10.87 11.04 -3.87
CA ASP A 81 -9.83 11.57 -3.00
C ASP A 81 -9.45 10.62 -1.85
N GLN A 82 -10.21 9.54 -1.65
CA GLN A 82 -9.94 8.53 -0.63
C GLN A 82 -8.88 7.55 -1.14
N ILE A 83 -7.62 7.98 -1.08
CA ILE A 83 -6.46 7.20 -1.50
C ILE A 83 -5.70 6.76 -0.26
N GLN A 84 -5.59 5.45 -0.06
CA GLN A 84 -4.88 4.86 1.06
C GLN A 84 -3.39 4.78 0.76
N ILE A 85 -2.58 5.21 1.72
CA ILE A 85 -1.13 4.99 1.74
C ILE A 85 -0.77 3.82 2.67
N HIS A 86 0.34 3.15 2.38
CA HIS A 86 0.87 2.05 3.18
C HIS A 86 2.22 2.46 3.79
N PRO A 87 2.46 2.27 5.10
CA PRO A 87 3.67 2.76 5.76
C PRO A 87 4.92 1.94 5.46
N THR A 88 4.80 0.73 4.95
CA THR A 88 5.96 -0.15 4.72
C THR A 88 6.16 -0.45 3.24
N VAL A 89 6.54 0.58 2.49
CA VAL A 89 6.98 0.49 1.09
C VAL A 89 8.51 0.56 1.06
N GLU A 90 9.17 -0.41 0.43
CA GLU A 90 10.64 -0.42 0.32
C GLU A 90 11.11 0.83 -0.43
N ALA A 91 12.00 1.61 0.20
CA ALA A 91 12.29 3.00 -0.18
C ALA A 91 12.99 3.18 -1.53
N ASN A 92 13.57 2.11 -2.12
CA ASN A 92 14.29 2.21 -3.40
C ASN A 92 13.50 1.61 -4.57
N THR A 93 12.69 0.58 -4.33
CA THR A 93 12.03 -0.21 -5.38
C THR A 93 10.53 -0.09 -5.39
N ALA A 94 9.94 0.58 -4.40
CA ALA A 94 8.50 0.65 -4.15
C ALA A 94 7.84 -0.72 -3.88
N ALA A 95 8.63 -1.76 -3.57
CA ALA A 95 8.09 -3.06 -3.22
C ALA A 95 7.29 -2.99 -1.92
N LEU A 96 6.13 -3.63 -1.90
CA LEU A 96 5.36 -3.77 -0.67
C LEU A 96 6.09 -4.68 0.32
N ILE A 97 6.39 -4.16 1.50
CA ILE A 97 6.79 -4.95 2.67
C ILE A 97 5.53 -5.26 3.47
N THR A 98 5.22 -6.53 3.61
CA THR A 98 3.93 -6.96 4.17
C THR A 98 3.66 -6.40 5.56
N GLU A 99 2.44 -5.96 5.78
CA GLU A 99 1.93 -5.49 7.06
C GLU A 99 2.02 -6.55 8.17
N GLY A 100 1.92 -7.83 7.80
CA GLY A 100 2.01 -8.95 8.74
C GLY A 100 3.24 -8.90 9.63
N LEU A 101 4.39 -8.41 9.13
CA LEU A 101 5.63 -8.33 9.92
C LEU A 101 5.49 -7.44 11.15
N ARG A 102 4.72 -6.36 11.08
CA ARG A 102 4.46 -5.49 12.23
C ARG A 102 3.62 -6.25 13.28
N GLY A 103 2.63 -7.02 12.84
CA GLY A 103 1.86 -7.91 13.68
C GLY A 103 2.69 -9.05 14.30
N ASP A 104 3.66 -9.57 13.55
CA ASP A 104 4.55 -10.66 13.96
C ASP A 104 5.67 -10.21 14.92
N GLY A 105 5.78 -8.91 15.22
CA GLY A 105 6.70 -8.38 16.23
C GLY A 105 7.74 -7.40 15.73
N ALA A 106 7.83 -7.12 14.42
CA ALA A 106 8.74 -6.10 13.90
C ALA A 106 8.46 -4.71 14.51
N VAL A 107 9.50 -3.89 14.60
CA VAL A 107 9.42 -2.51 15.05
C VAL A 107 9.84 -1.53 13.97
N LEU A 108 9.32 -0.31 14.03
CA LEU A 108 9.70 0.80 13.15
C LEU A 108 10.63 1.75 13.90
N ILE A 109 11.81 1.99 13.31
CA ILE A 109 12.88 2.80 13.87
C ILE A 109 13.13 4.01 12.97
N ASN A 110 13.10 5.21 13.52
CA ASN A 110 13.37 6.46 12.81
C ASN A 110 14.87 6.72 12.61
N ALA A 111 15.20 7.84 11.96
CA ALA A 111 16.57 8.25 11.70
C ALA A 111 17.41 8.50 12.98
N GLU A 112 16.76 8.74 14.10
CA GLU A 112 17.39 8.96 15.42
C GLU A 112 17.59 7.65 16.21
N GLY A 113 17.31 6.49 15.60
CA GLY A 113 17.46 5.17 16.24
C GLY A 113 16.36 4.84 17.25
N LYS A 114 15.19 5.45 17.15
CA LYS A 114 14.08 5.33 18.12
C LYS A 114 12.80 4.83 17.50
N ARG A 115 11.99 4.10 18.28
CA ARG A 115 10.58 3.86 17.97
C ARG A 115 9.81 5.19 18.06
N PHE A 116 8.73 5.34 17.33
CA PHE A 116 7.98 6.59 17.25
C PHE A 116 6.45 6.41 17.23
N ILE A 117 5.97 5.17 17.22
CA ILE A 117 4.54 4.85 17.11
C ILE A 117 4.25 3.43 17.64
N ASP A 118 2.99 3.12 17.94
CA ASP A 118 2.49 1.74 17.95
C ASP A 118 2.45 1.19 16.52
N GLU A 119 3.33 0.26 16.21
CA GLU A 119 3.53 -0.28 14.87
C GLU A 119 2.31 -1.06 14.33
N VAL A 120 1.39 -1.50 15.20
CA VAL A 120 0.18 -2.21 14.80
C VAL A 120 -1.05 -1.31 14.65
N GLY A 121 -0.85 0.00 14.75
CA GLY A 121 -1.86 0.98 14.39
C GLY A 121 -2.34 0.87 12.95
N THR A 122 -3.42 1.55 12.59
CA THR A 122 -3.96 1.58 11.23
C THR A 122 -2.98 2.21 10.24
N ARG A 123 -3.10 1.87 8.97
CA ARG A 123 -2.15 2.31 7.92
C ARG A 123 -2.02 3.83 7.84
N ASP A 124 -3.13 4.55 7.94
CA ASP A 124 -3.17 6.02 7.93
C ASP A 124 -2.43 6.63 9.14
N VAL A 125 -2.66 6.10 10.34
CA VAL A 125 -2.02 6.57 11.58
C VAL A 125 -0.51 6.32 11.54
N VAL A 126 -0.08 5.11 11.17
CA VAL A 126 1.34 4.77 11.10
C VAL A 126 2.05 5.53 9.98
N SER A 127 1.41 5.66 8.80
CA SER A 127 1.97 6.45 7.68
C SER A 127 2.12 7.92 8.03
N ALA A 128 1.13 8.52 8.70
CA ALA A 128 1.21 9.92 9.13
C ALA A 128 2.35 10.14 10.12
N ALA A 129 2.53 9.23 11.08
CA ALA A 129 3.63 9.28 12.04
C ALA A 129 4.99 9.10 11.35
N GLU A 130 5.11 8.22 10.34
CA GLU A 130 6.34 8.01 9.59
C GLU A 130 6.69 9.23 8.72
N ILE A 131 5.72 9.81 8.04
CA ILE A 131 5.92 11.03 7.22
C ILE A 131 6.43 12.18 8.08
N ALA A 132 6.03 12.24 9.34
CA ALA A 132 6.48 13.26 10.30
C ALA A 132 7.91 13.04 10.82
N GLN A 133 8.53 11.87 10.58
CA GLN A 133 9.92 11.60 10.99
C GLN A 133 10.91 12.30 10.06
N THR A 134 12.14 12.48 10.54
CA THR A 134 13.25 13.02 9.77
C THR A 134 13.47 12.24 8.48
N GLY A 135 13.31 12.90 7.34
CA GLY A 135 13.44 12.30 6.01
C GLY A 135 12.24 11.47 5.56
N SER A 136 11.12 11.46 6.31
CA SER A 136 9.87 10.75 5.98
C SER A 136 10.07 9.26 5.65
N TYR A 137 10.94 8.60 6.42
CA TYR A 137 11.21 7.17 6.30
C TYR A 137 11.44 6.56 7.69
N SER A 138 11.38 5.24 7.73
CA SER A 138 11.78 4.45 8.90
C SER A 138 12.54 3.18 8.48
N TRP A 139 13.02 2.42 9.46
CA TRP A 139 13.59 1.11 9.31
C TRP A 139 12.70 0.08 9.98
N LEU A 140 12.18 -0.86 9.22
CA LEU A 140 11.46 -2.02 9.76
C LEU A 140 12.48 -3.08 10.16
N VAL A 141 12.57 -3.34 11.48
CA VAL A 141 13.59 -4.20 12.08
C VAL A 141 13.00 -5.54 12.48
N VAL A 142 13.70 -6.62 12.13
CA VAL A 142 13.40 -8.01 12.48
C VAL A 142 14.68 -8.72 12.93
N ASP A 143 14.54 -9.86 13.61
CA ASP A 143 15.65 -10.72 14.01
C ASP A 143 15.68 -12.06 13.28
N GLN A 144 16.70 -12.88 13.55
CA GLN A 144 16.86 -14.19 12.90
C GLN A 144 15.70 -15.14 13.21
N ALA A 145 15.12 -15.07 14.40
CA ALA A 145 13.99 -15.95 14.75
C ALA A 145 12.77 -15.66 13.87
N MET A 146 12.49 -14.37 13.56
CA MET A 146 11.45 -14.00 12.60
C MET A 146 11.79 -14.45 11.18
N VAL A 147 13.06 -14.35 10.77
CA VAL A 147 13.53 -14.81 9.45
C VAL A 147 13.31 -16.31 9.29
N ASP A 148 13.66 -17.10 10.32
CA ASP A 148 13.51 -18.56 10.30
C ASP A 148 12.04 -18.98 10.21
N ALA A 149 11.15 -18.21 10.80
CA ALA A 149 9.71 -18.46 10.79
C ALA A 149 9.00 -17.99 9.52
N SER A 150 9.62 -17.16 8.66
CA SER A 150 8.95 -16.50 7.54
C SER A 150 9.70 -16.59 6.22
N SER A 151 9.16 -17.37 5.27
CA SER A 151 9.66 -17.41 3.90
C SER A 151 9.54 -16.05 3.17
N VAL A 152 8.65 -15.18 3.63
CA VAL A 152 8.47 -13.82 3.09
C VAL A 152 9.69 -12.97 3.42
N ILE A 153 10.15 -12.98 4.68
CA ILE A 153 11.35 -12.23 5.11
C ILE A 153 12.58 -12.78 4.37
N GLN A 154 12.73 -14.11 4.28
CA GLN A 154 13.80 -14.74 3.50
C GLN A 154 13.80 -14.26 2.04
N GLY A 155 12.60 -14.08 1.46
CA GLY A 155 12.43 -13.51 0.13
C GLY A 155 12.94 -12.06 0.03
N TYR A 156 12.71 -11.23 1.03
CA TYR A 156 13.22 -9.84 1.06
C TYR A 156 14.74 -9.80 1.19
N ILE A 157 15.32 -10.66 2.02
CA ILE A 157 16.78 -10.80 2.15
C ILE A 157 17.39 -11.20 0.80
N LYS A 158 16.83 -12.23 0.15
CA LYS A 158 17.30 -12.71 -1.16
C LYS A 158 17.21 -11.63 -2.25
N LYS A 159 16.23 -10.74 -2.18
CA LYS A 159 16.07 -9.60 -3.09
C LYS A 159 17.00 -8.43 -2.77
N GLY A 160 17.74 -8.48 -1.66
CA GLY A 160 18.64 -7.41 -1.27
C GLY A 160 17.95 -6.18 -0.67
N TYR A 161 16.75 -6.32 -0.14
CA TYR A 161 16.01 -5.21 0.49
C TYR A 161 16.49 -4.89 1.90
N THR A 162 17.32 -5.75 2.50
CA THR A 162 17.74 -5.64 3.88
C THR A 162 19.19 -5.23 4.03
N VAL A 163 19.47 -4.48 5.09
CA VAL A 163 20.79 -4.40 5.73
C VAL A 163 20.84 -5.34 6.93
N THR A 164 22.02 -5.75 7.40
CA THR A 164 22.17 -6.73 8.47
C THR A 164 23.32 -6.38 9.42
N GLY A 165 23.23 -6.85 10.67
CA GLY A 165 24.29 -6.75 11.68
C GLY A 165 24.23 -7.93 12.66
N GLN A 166 25.37 -8.33 13.20
CA GLN A 166 25.46 -9.38 14.23
C GLN A 166 25.10 -8.86 15.62
N THR A 167 25.23 -7.56 15.82
CA THR A 167 24.82 -6.84 17.03
C THR A 167 23.88 -5.68 16.66
N TYR A 168 23.24 -5.07 17.64
CA TYR A 168 22.41 -3.89 17.42
C TYR A 168 23.28 -2.72 16.89
N GLU A 169 24.48 -2.53 17.41
CA GLU A 169 25.40 -1.49 16.98
C GLU A 169 25.83 -1.69 15.52
N GLU A 170 26.14 -2.92 15.12
CA GLU A 170 26.45 -3.22 13.72
C GLU A 170 25.27 -2.96 12.79
N LEU A 171 24.05 -3.33 13.21
CA LEU A 171 22.85 -3.02 12.44
C LEU A 171 22.62 -1.52 12.36
N ALA A 172 22.75 -0.78 13.48
CA ALA A 172 22.62 0.68 13.52
C ALA A 172 23.60 1.36 12.56
N LYS A 173 24.85 0.92 12.55
CA LYS A 173 25.86 1.41 11.60
C LYS A 173 25.47 1.14 10.15
N ALA A 174 24.92 -0.04 9.86
CA ALA A 174 24.45 -0.39 8.52
C ALA A 174 23.21 0.43 8.10
N MET A 175 22.33 0.80 9.05
CA MET A 175 21.20 1.69 8.83
C MET A 175 21.61 3.17 8.75
N GLY A 176 22.78 3.55 9.26
CA GLY A 176 23.22 4.94 9.35
C GLY A 176 22.54 5.74 10.46
N VAL A 177 22.15 5.08 11.56
CA VAL A 177 21.55 5.69 12.75
C VAL A 177 22.50 5.65 13.93
N ASP A 178 22.21 6.41 15.00
CA ASP A 178 23.04 6.41 16.21
C ASP A 178 23.05 5.02 16.89
N GLU A 179 24.25 4.45 17.04
CA GLU A 179 24.47 3.08 17.53
C GLU A 179 23.97 2.90 18.96
N ALA A 180 24.27 3.88 19.84
CA ALA A 180 23.91 3.80 21.25
C ALA A 180 22.38 4.00 21.45
N ALA A 181 21.79 4.95 20.73
CA ALA A 181 20.36 5.20 20.79
C ALA A 181 19.56 3.98 20.29
N PHE A 182 19.99 3.37 19.19
CA PHE A 182 19.32 2.17 18.65
C PHE A 182 19.44 0.97 19.59
N ALA A 183 20.64 0.69 20.10
CA ALA A 183 20.86 -0.42 21.03
C ALA A 183 20.02 -0.29 22.31
N GLU A 184 19.91 0.92 22.86
CA GLU A 184 19.06 1.19 24.02
C GLU A 184 17.57 1.05 23.68
N THR A 185 17.13 1.51 22.50
CA THR A 185 15.76 1.33 22.01
C THR A 185 15.39 -0.15 21.90
N MET A 186 16.28 -0.99 21.32
CA MET A 186 16.00 -2.42 21.19
C MET A 186 15.98 -3.14 22.53
N LYS A 187 16.87 -2.78 23.45
CA LYS A 187 16.89 -3.32 24.80
C LYS A 187 15.60 -2.95 25.57
N THR A 188 15.19 -1.70 25.48
CA THR A 188 13.95 -1.20 26.10
C THR A 188 12.73 -1.92 25.53
N TRP A 189 12.65 -2.03 24.18
CA TRP A 189 11.57 -2.75 23.52
C TRP A 189 11.47 -4.22 23.98
N ASN A 190 12.59 -4.94 24.03
CA ASN A 190 12.60 -6.32 24.48
C ASN A 190 12.08 -6.47 25.92
N GLY A 191 12.43 -5.52 26.80
CA GLY A 191 11.87 -5.46 28.14
C GLY A 191 10.35 -5.23 28.17
N TYR A 192 9.82 -4.40 27.24
CA TYR A 192 8.37 -4.21 27.10
C TYR A 192 7.66 -5.47 26.61
N VAL A 193 8.27 -6.20 25.68
CA VAL A 193 7.74 -7.48 25.19
C VAL A 193 7.67 -8.50 26.33
N GLU A 194 8.71 -8.64 27.14
CA GLU A 194 8.75 -9.53 28.31
C GLU A 194 7.70 -9.14 29.36
N ALA A 195 7.57 -7.84 29.63
CA ALA A 195 6.59 -7.29 30.57
C ALA A 195 5.16 -7.28 30.02
N LYS A 196 4.96 -7.50 28.70
CA LYS A 196 3.70 -7.33 27.97
C LYS A 196 3.07 -5.96 28.24
N ASN A 197 3.90 -4.94 28.24
CA ASN A 197 3.49 -3.57 28.50
C ASN A 197 4.40 -2.59 27.76
N ASP A 198 3.82 -1.76 26.90
CA ASP A 198 4.50 -0.68 26.17
C ASP A 198 4.01 0.68 26.69
N PRO A 199 4.72 1.29 27.64
CA PRO A 199 4.31 2.57 28.20
C PRO A 199 4.54 3.75 27.27
N ASP A 200 5.37 3.59 26.22
CA ASP A 200 5.73 4.68 25.33
C ASP A 200 4.64 4.95 24.28
N PHE A 201 4.11 3.90 23.66
CA PHE A 201 3.14 4.03 22.55
C PHE A 201 1.87 3.21 22.76
N GLY A 202 1.78 2.44 23.85
CA GLY A 202 0.57 1.69 24.19
C GLY A 202 0.30 0.46 23.31
N ARG A 203 1.33 -0.07 22.64
CA ARG A 203 1.18 -1.31 21.87
C ARG A 203 0.72 -2.44 22.78
N THR A 204 -0.32 -3.15 22.36
CA THR A 204 -0.94 -4.23 23.13
C THR A 204 -0.66 -5.62 22.55
N SER A 205 -0.14 -5.68 21.32
CA SER A 205 0.21 -6.92 20.64
C SER A 205 1.71 -7.17 20.75
N PHE A 206 2.08 -8.21 21.48
CA PHE A 206 3.47 -8.60 21.72
C PHE A 206 3.72 -10.00 21.16
N ALA A 207 4.72 -10.13 20.31
CA ALA A 207 5.27 -11.41 19.87
C ALA A 207 6.48 -11.80 20.74
N ASN A 208 7.57 -12.24 20.12
CA ASN A 208 8.82 -12.54 20.83
C ASN A 208 9.73 -11.31 20.89
N PRO A 209 10.63 -11.20 21.90
CA PRO A 209 11.70 -10.23 21.88
C PRO A 209 12.57 -10.36 20.62
N LEU A 210 13.02 -9.23 20.08
CA LEU A 210 13.92 -9.19 18.93
C LEU A 210 15.38 -9.28 19.41
N ASN A 211 15.80 -10.48 19.88
CA ASN A 211 17.09 -10.71 20.54
C ASN A 211 17.90 -11.86 19.95
N THR A 212 17.51 -12.39 18.80
CA THR A 212 18.21 -13.49 18.12
C THR A 212 18.99 -12.96 16.92
N ALA A 213 20.32 -12.90 17.05
CA ALA A 213 21.21 -12.47 15.96
C ALA A 213 21.27 -13.49 14.80
N PRO A 214 21.60 -13.07 13.57
CA PRO A 214 21.75 -11.69 13.13
C PRO A 214 20.42 -10.92 13.07
N TYR A 215 20.54 -9.58 13.04
CA TYR A 215 19.42 -8.65 12.93
C TYR A 215 19.35 -8.08 11.52
N TYR A 216 18.16 -7.74 11.06
CA TYR A 216 17.92 -7.24 9.72
C TYR A 216 17.02 -6.00 9.77
N ALA A 217 17.23 -5.08 8.85
CA ALA A 217 16.35 -3.92 8.69
C ALA A 217 16.07 -3.65 7.21
N VAL A 218 14.82 -3.29 6.91
CA VAL A 218 14.40 -2.80 5.58
C VAL A 218 14.11 -1.32 5.71
N LYS A 219 14.67 -0.49 4.83
CA LYS A 219 14.31 0.93 4.75
C LYS A 219 12.94 1.05 4.09
N VAL A 220 12.00 1.66 4.80
CA VAL A 220 10.61 1.81 4.35
C VAL A 220 10.16 3.26 4.39
N THR A 221 9.19 3.59 3.57
CA THR A 221 8.52 4.89 3.52
C THR A 221 7.04 4.70 3.19
N ALA A 222 6.23 5.71 3.45
CA ALA A 222 4.84 5.70 3.03
C ALA A 222 4.70 5.78 1.51
N GLY A 223 3.79 5.00 0.93
CA GLY A 223 3.51 5.01 -0.51
C GLY A 223 2.06 4.72 -0.82
N VAL A 224 1.63 5.12 -2.02
CA VAL A 224 0.28 4.85 -2.54
C VAL A 224 0.07 3.34 -2.65
N HIS A 225 -1.06 2.87 -2.11
CA HIS A 225 -1.32 1.43 -2.05
C HIS A 225 -2.68 1.03 -2.61
N HIS A 226 -3.75 1.70 -2.21
CA HIS A 226 -5.12 1.35 -2.61
C HIS A 226 -5.94 2.61 -2.89
N THR A 227 -6.66 2.62 -4.01
CA THR A 227 -7.63 3.68 -4.32
C THR A 227 -9.01 3.19 -3.90
N MET A 228 -9.60 3.85 -2.89
CA MET A 228 -10.91 3.46 -2.34
C MET A 228 -12.05 4.08 -3.15
N GLY A 229 -11.77 5.18 -3.85
CA GLY A 229 -12.68 5.80 -4.79
C GLY A 229 -12.72 5.10 -6.15
N GLY A 230 -13.83 5.26 -6.84
CA GLY A 230 -14.05 4.66 -8.16
C GLY A 230 -15.48 4.86 -8.66
N LEU A 231 -15.92 3.97 -9.55
CA LEU A 231 -17.26 4.00 -10.12
C LEU A 231 -18.32 3.77 -9.06
N LYS A 232 -19.38 4.57 -9.09
CA LYS A 232 -20.54 4.40 -8.24
C LYS A 232 -21.41 3.26 -8.75
N ILE A 233 -21.71 2.32 -7.87
CA ILE A 233 -22.52 1.14 -8.20
C ILE A 233 -23.69 0.99 -7.20
N ASN A 234 -24.68 0.20 -7.59
CA ASN A 234 -25.72 -0.23 -6.67
C ASN A 234 -25.44 -1.65 -6.11
N ALA A 235 -26.33 -2.16 -5.26
CA ALA A 235 -26.22 -3.50 -4.67
C ALA A 235 -26.23 -4.66 -5.69
N ASN A 236 -26.64 -4.41 -6.93
CA ASN A 236 -26.61 -5.37 -8.04
C ASN A 236 -25.34 -5.23 -8.89
N THR A 237 -24.35 -4.43 -8.45
CA THR A 237 -23.11 -4.12 -9.18
C THR A 237 -23.31 -3.35 -10.50
N GLU A 238 -24.50 -2.80 -10.73
CA GLU A 238 -24.81 -1.97 -11.89
C GLU A 238 -24.19 -0.57 -11.71
N VAL A 239 -23.50 -0.06 -12.72
CA VAL A 239 -22.88 1.27 -12.69
C VAL A 239 -23.96 2.35 -12.82
N LEU A 240 -23.85 3.39 -12.00
CA LEU A 240 -24.78 4.50 -11.95
C LEU A 240 -24.24 5.75 -12.65
N ASN A 241 -25.12 6.55 -13.21
CA ASN A 241 -24.80 7.90 -13.71
C ASN A 241 -24.96 8.95 -12.59
N GLU A 242 -24.63 10.22 -12.87
CA GLU A 242 -24.73 11.35 -11.91
C GLU A 242 -26.15 11.57 -11.34
N LYS A 243 -27.19 11.07 -12.01
CA LYS A 243 -28.57 11.12 -11.53
C LYS A 243 -28.94 9.95 -10.63
N GLY A 244 -28.03 8.99 -10.44
CA GLY A 244 -28.28 7.74 -9.73
C GLY A 244 -29.06 6.71 -10.53
N GLU A 245 -29.16 6.87 -11.85
CA GLU A 245 -29.81 5.94 -12.75
C GLU A 245 -28.80 4.90 -13.26
N VAL A 246 -29.25 3.67 -13.48
CA VAL A 246 -28.41 2.59 -14.02
C VAL A 246 -28.00 2.90 -15.48
N ILE A 247 -26.73 2.71 -15.81
CA ILE A 247 -26.25 2.65 -17.19
C ILE A 247 -26.50 1.22 -17.69
N PRO A 248 -27.46 0.99 -18.60
CA PRO A 248 -27.82 -0.36 -18.99
C PRO A 248 -26.66 -1.11 -19.63
N GLY A 249 -26.46 -2.37 -19.25
CA GLY A 249 -25.39 -3.22 -19.78
C GLY A 249 -24.00 -3.00 -19.20
N LEU A 250 -23.83 -2.07 -18.24
CA LEU A 250 -22.54 -1.79 -17.59
C LEU A 250 -22.59 -2.17 -16.11
N PHE A 251 -21.62 -3.02 -15.73
CA PHE A 251 -21.39 -3.50 -14.36
C PHE A 251 -19.95 -3.27 -13.95
N ALA A 252 -19.69 -3.16 -12.65
CA ALA A 252 -18.32 -3.02 -12.13
C ALA A 252 -18.19 -3.72 -10.76
N ALA A 253 -16.99 -4.23 -10.48
CA ALA A 253 -16.65 -4.84 -9.21
C ALA A 253 -15.15 -4.74 -8.90
N GLY A 254 -14.79 -4.78 -7.61
CA GLY A 254 -13.41 -4.65 -7.13
C GLY A 254 -12.95 -3.20 -7.05
N GLU A 255 -11.64 -2.95 -7.06
CA GLU A 255 -11.03 -1.63 -6.82
C GLU A 255 -11.37 -0.56 -7.88
N VAL A 256 -12.00 -0.93 -8.99
CA VAL A 256 -12.54 0.03 -9.97
C VAL A 256 -13.79 0.74 -9.46
N THR A 257 -14.42 0.23 -8.40
CA THR A 257 -15.61 0.79 -7.75
C THR A 257 -15.22 1.50 -6.47
N GLY A 258 -16.00 2.53 -6.10
CA GLY A 258 -15.87 3.28 -4.86
C GLY A 258 -17.09 3.16 -3.96
N GLY A 259 -16.95 3.57 -2.67
CA GLY A 259 -18.01 3.55 -1.66
C GLY A 259 -17.83 2.54 -0.55
#